data_00092323aa4483d496781645aa15410e
#
_entry.id   00092323aa4483d496781645aa15410e
#
_cell.length_a   1.000
_cell.length_b   1.000
_cell.length_c   1.000
_cell.angle_alpha   90.00
_cell.angle_beta   90.00
_cell.angle_gamma   90.00
#
_symmetry.space_group_name_H-M   'P 1'
#
loop_
_entity.id
_entity.type
_entity.pdbx_description
1 polymer ?
#
loop_
_entity_poly.entity_id
_entity_poly.type
_entity_poly.pdbx_seq_one_letter_code
_entity_poly.pdbx_strand_id
1 'polypeptide(L)'
;MNISWDNIDKLEDHYITYLLYKESRTVSQISKIRNLSTSQVNDQLIKAKLEIKSMLKDKVELSKDVIDKFLVLNKNDRLKFMDSLNEERMLDFKRKLYKRIITEKNAEDLMILIWATGELKDDRFLALLHPLTSHRHSDVRRITYSALRKIESPSSREYLQRGLYDSNPQTRQYCAKALAKIGNKNSLKNVKTAKK
;
A
#
# COMPACT_ATOMS: atom_id res chain seq x y z
N MET A 1 -11.16 -6.91 -21.48
CA MET A 1 -11.10 -5.45 -21.65
C MET A 1 -9.74 -4.97 -21.17
N ASN A 2 -9.01 -4.17 -21.94
CA ASN A 2 -7.73 -3.61 -21.53
C ASN A 2 -7.97 -2.15 -21.08
N ILE A 3 -7.81 -1.88 -19.77
CA ILE A 3 -8.00 -0.56 -19.18
C ILE A 3 -6.64 0.15 -19.23
N SER A 4 -6.41 0.92 -20.30
CA SER A 4 -5.19 1.70 -20.51
C SER A 4 -5.51 3.03 -21.21
N TRP A 5 -4.61 3.99 -21.12
CA TRP A 5 -4.72 5.28 -21.80
C TRP A 5 -4.84 5.15 -23.33
N ASP A 6 -4.27 4.08 -23.91
CA ASP A 6 -4.32 3.82 -25.36
C ASP A 6 -5.75 3.56 -25.87
N ASN A 7 -6.67 3.24 -24.96
CA ASN A 7 -8.06 2.90 -25.29
C ASN A 7 -9.07 3.87 -24.65
N ILE A 8 -8.65 5.07 -24.30
CA ILE A 8 -9.43 6.03 -23.51
C ILE A 8 -10.83 6.30 -24.11
N ASP A 9 -10.90 6.40 -25.43
CA ASP A 9 -12.15 6.70 -26.17
C ASP A 9 -13.21 5.60 -26.06
N LYS A 10 -12.82 4.41 -25.60
CA LYS A 10 -13.68 3.23 -25.42
C LYS A 10 -13.96 2.93 -23.95
N LEU A 11 -13.38 3.73 -23.04
CA LEU A 11 -13.53 3.51 -21.61
C LEU A 11 -14.71 4.30 -21.05
N GLU A 12 -15.45 3.68 -20.13
CA GLU A 12 -16.42 4.38 -19.31
C GLU A 12 -15.72 5.33 -18.32
N ASP A 13 -16.39 6.40 -17.96
CA ASP A 13 -15.89 7.49 -17.13
C ASP A 13 -15.19 7.04 -15.84
N HIS A 14 -15.75 6.05 -15.16
CA HIS A 14 -15.18 5.54 -13.93
C HIS A 14 -13.81 4.84 -14.14
N TYR A 15 -13.53 4.28 -15.31
CA TYR A 15 -12.22 3.72 -15.62
C TYR A 15 -11.19 4.81 -15.87
N ILE A 16 -11.58 5.93 -16.48
CA ILE A 16 -10.68 7.09 -16.65
C ILE A 16 -10.29 7.66 -15.28
N THR A 17 -11.27 7.81 -14.38
CA THR A 17 -11.02 8.20 -12.99
C THR A 17 -10.06 7.22 -12.29
N TYR A 18 -10.24 5.93 -12.51
CA TYR A 18 -9.37 4.90 -11.97
C TYR A 18 -7.95 4.95 -12.54
N LEU A 19 -7.77 5.23 -13.83
CA LEU A 19 -6.44 5.40 -14.44
C LEU A 19 -5.68 6.56 -13.83
N LEU A 20 -6.33 7.70 -13.60
CA LEU A 20 -5.72 8.84 -12.89
C LEU A 20 -5.31 8.47 -11.45
N TYR A 21 -6.15 7.72 -10.75
CA TYR A 21 -5.83 7.23 -9.41
C TYR A 21 -4.65 6.26 -9.42
N LYS A 22 -4.57 5.37 -10.40
CA LYS A 22 -3.46 4.43 -10.62
C LYS A 22 -2.12 5.15 -10.83
N GLU A 23 -2.14 6.34 -11.42
CA GLU A 23 -0.97 7.23 -11.54
C GLU A 23 -0.68 8.03 -10.27
N SER A 24 -1.24 7.60 -9.14
CA SER A 24 -1.03 8.23 -7.83
C SER A 24 -1.57 9.66 -7.72
N ARG A 25 -2.57 10.03 -8.52
CA ARG A 25 -3.31 11.27 -8.32
C ARG A 25 -4.21 11.14 -7.09
N THR A 26 -4.25 12.17 -6.26
CA THR A 26 -5.17 12.23 -5.11
C THR A 26 -6.61 12.46 -5.59
N VAL A 27 -7.60 12.08 -4.78
CA VAL A 27 -9.02 12.34 -5.06
C VAL A 27 -9.28 13.83 -5.36
N SER A 28 -8.64 14.74 -4.62
CA SER A 28 -8.75 16.18 -4.85
C SER A 28 -8.16 16.64 -6.20
N GLN A 29 -7.04 16.03 -6.63
CA GLN A 29 -6.47 16.31 -7.95
C GLN A 29 -7.36 15.77 -9.07
N ILE A 30 -7.87 14.54 -8.90
CA ILE A 30 -8.78 13.93 -9.87
C ILE A 30 -10.08 14.73 -9.99
N SER A 31 -10.63 15.20 -8.88
CA SER A 31 -11.80 16.08 -8.85
C SER A 31 -11.60 17.33 -9.73
N LYS A 32 -10.44 17.98 -9.63
CA LYS A 32 -10.10 19.15 -10.47
C LYS A 32 -9.89 18.77 -11.93
N ILE A 33 -9.15 17.69 -12.22
CA ILE A 33 -8.85 17.24 -13.59
C ILE A 33 -10.13 16.86 -14.34
N ARG A 34 -11.05 16.16 -13.65
CA ARG A 34 -12.29 15.63 -14.24
C ARG A 34 -13.48 16.59 -14.11
N ASN A 35 -13.31 17.72 -13.44
CA ASN A 35 -14.41 18.63 -13.09
C ASN A 35 -15.59 17.92 -12.40
N LEU A 36 -15.28 17.06 -11.43
CA LEU A 36 -16.23 16.28 -10.65
C LEU A 36 -16.13 16.64 -9.17
N SER A 37 -17.20 16.46 -8.40
CA SER A 37 -17.11 16.55 -6.94
C SER A 37 -16.26 15.38 -6.38
N THR A 38 -15.69 15.57 -5.20
CA THR A 38 -14.93 14.50 -4.52
C THR A 38 -15.79 13.26 -4.23
N SER A 39 -17.09 13.44 -3.98
CA SER A 39 -18.05 12.33 -3.84
C SER A 39 -18.17 11.54 -5.14
N GLN A 40 -18.42 12.21 -6.27
CA GLN A 40 -18.50 11.57 -7.58
C GLN A 40 -17.23 10.81 -7.96
N VAL A 41 -16.05 11.38 -7.64
CA VAL A 41 -14.76 10.70 -7.84
C VAL A 41 -14.69 9.42 -7.00
N ASN A 42 -15.10 9.47 -5.73
CA ASN A 42 -15.11 8.29 -4.87
C ASN A 42 -16.09 7.22 -5.37
N ASP A 43 -17.30 7.60 -5.79
CA ASP A 43 -18.29 6.68 -6.34
C ASP A 43 -17.79 5.99 -7.62
N GLN A 44 -17.16 6.75 -8.52
CA GLN A 44 -16.53 6.22 -9.73
C GLN A 44 -15.37 5.27 -9.40
N LEU A 45 -14.55 5.61 -8.41
CA LEU A 45 -13.46 4.74 -7.97
C LEU A 45 -13.98 3.43 -7.37
N ILE A 46 -15.04 3.48 -6.56
CA ILE A 46 -15.68 2.29 -5.99
C ILE A 46 -16.21 1.39 -7.11
N LYS A 47 -16.96 1.97 -8.06
CA LYS A 47 -17.50 1.24 -9.22
C LYS A 47 -16.39 0.57 -10.01
N ALA A 48 -15.38 1.34 -10.45
CA ALA A 48 -14.27 0.81 -11.23
C ALA A 48 -13.55 -0.34 -10.52
N LYS A 49 -13.29 -0.19 -9.21
CA LYS A 49 -12.60 -1.20 -8.41
C LYS A 49 -13.39 -2.49 -8.28
N LEU A 50 -14.70 -2.41 -8.11
CA LEU A 50 -15.58 -3.58 -8.03
C LEU A 50 -15.57 -4.35 -9.35
N GLU A 51 -15.72 -3.65 -10.47
CA GLU A 51 -15.76 -4.26 -11.81
C GLU A 51 -14.40 -4.86 -12.18
N ILE A 52 -13.29 -4.13 -11.95
CA ILE A 52 -11.92 -4.64 -12.19
C ILE A 52 -11.66 -5.87 -11.34
N LYS A 53 -12.08 -5.87 -10.06
CA LYS A 53 -11.91 -7.03 -9.18
C LYS A 53 -12.68 -8.25 -9.69
N SER A 54 -13.89 -8.07 -10.23
CA SER A 54 -14.65 -9.15 -10.86
C SER A 54 -13.92 -9.71 -12.08
N MET A 55 -13.47 -8.83 -13.00
CA MET A 55 -12.73 -9.24 -14.20
C MET A 55 -11.39 -9.95 -13.86
N LEU A 56 -10.70 -9.50 -12.81
CA LEU A 56 -9.45 -10.11 -12.36
C LEU A 56 -9.69 -11.48 -11.73
N LYS A 57 -10.80 -11.71 -11.06
CA LYS A 57 -11.14 -13.00 -10.46
C LYS A 57 -11.20 -14.10 -11.51
N ASP A 58 -11.79 -13.81 -12.66
CA ASP A 58 -11.89 -14.75 -13.79
C ASP A 58 -10.51 -15.00 -14.44
N LYS A 59 -9.63 -13.99 -14.49
CA LYS A 59 -8.26 -14.14 -15.03
C LYS A 59 -7.31 -14.84 -14.05
N VAL A 60 -7.49 -14.67 -12.76
CA VAL A 60 -6.62 -15.22 -11.71
C VAL A 60 -6.83 -16.72 -11.51
N GLU A 61 -8.00 -17.27 -11.81
CA GLU A 61 -8.18 -18.71 -11.88
C GLU A 61 -7.26 -19.36 -12.92
N LEU A 62 -6.86 -18.61 -13.95
CA LEU A 62 -5.93 -19.02 -15.02
C LEU A 62 -4.47 -18.67 -14.71
N SER A 63 -4.18 -17.80 -13.74
CA SER A 63 -2.82 -17.38 -13.40
C SER A 63 -2.12 -18.41 -12.50
N LYS A 64 -0.86 -18.73 -12.84
CA LYS A 64 0.02 -19.54 -11.99
C LYS A 64 0.75 -18.71 -10.93
N ASP A 65 0.70 -17.37 -10.99
CA ASP A 65 1.44 -16.50 -10.08
C ASP A 65 0.72 -16.38 -8.72
N VAL A 66 1.43 -16.78 -7.69
CA VAL A 66 0.96 -16.75 -6.30
C VAL A 66 0.65 -15.34 -5.81
N ILE A 67 1.37 -14.32 -6.29
CA ILE A 67 1.16 -12.93 -5.90
C ILE A 67 -0.15 -12.40 -6.50
N ASP A 68 -0.46 -12.71 -7.77
CA ASP A 68 -1.72 -12.30 -8.38
C ASP A 68 -2.92 -12.91 -7.62
N LYS A 69 -2.82 -14.20 -7.26
CA LYS A 69 -3.81 -14.87 -6.39
C LYS A 69 -3.96 -14.17 -5.04
N PHE A 70 -2.85 -13.82 -4.41
CA PHE A 70 -2.83 -13.13 -3.13
C PHE A 70 -3.49 -11.74 -3.20
N LEU A 71 -3.26 -10.98 -4.26
CA LEU A 71 -3.79 -9.62 -4.44
C LEU A 71 -5.32 -9.58 -4.50
N VAL A 72 -5.97 -10.58 -5.08
CA VAL A 72 -7.44 -10.61 -5.21
C VAL A 72 -8.17 -11.13 -3.97
N LEU A 73 -7.45 -11.77 -3.04
CA LEU A 73 -8.04 -12.22 -1.78
C LEU A 73 -8.50 -11.03 -0.93
N ASN A 74 -9.52 -11.25 -0.09
CA ASN A 74 -9.84 -10.30 0.98
C ASN A 74 -8.80 -10.38 2.12
N LYS A 75 -8.84 -9.43 3.05
CA LYS A 75 -7.84 -9.34 4.12
C LYS A 75 -7.75 -10.62 4.98
N ASN A 76 -8.89 -11.21 5.35
CA ASN A 76 -8.90 -12.41 6.20
C ASN A 76 -8.35 -13.62 5.45
N ASP A 77 -8.69 -13.77 4.18
CA ASP A 77 -8.20 -14.87 3.37
C ASP A 77 -6.71 -14.73 3.04
N ARG A 78 -6.18 -13.49 2.94
CA ARG A 78 -4.72 -13.25 2.86
C ARG A 78 -3.98 -13.73 4.10
N LEU A 79 -4.52 -13.50 5.29
CA LEU A 79 -3.93 -13.99 6.54
C LEU A 79 -3.93 -15.53 6.56
N LYS A 80 -5.08 -16.16 6.30
CA LYS A 80 -5.19 -17.62 6.21
C LYS A 80 -4.23 -18.19 5.16
N PHE A 81 -4.11 -17.52 4.01
CA PHE A 81 -3.18 -17.93 2.96
C PHE A 81 -1.74 -17.94 3.48
N MET A 82 -1.29 -16.85 4.11
CA MET A 82 0.07 -16.78 4.66
C MET A 82 0.29 -17.83 5.76
N ASP A 83 -0.70 -18.05 6.65
CA ASP A 83 -0.63 -19.04 7.71
C ASP A 83 -0.60 -20.49 7.18
N SER A 84 -1.16 -20.73 5.99
CA SER A 84 -1.18 -22.06 5.35
C SER A 84 0.12 -22.45 4.63
N LEU A 85 1.05 -21.49 4.48
CA LEU A 85 2.31 -21.74 3.78
C LEU A 85 3.29 -22.50 4.67
N ASN A 86 3.85 -23.60 4.18
CA ASN A 86 5.01 -24.21 4.81
C ASN A 86 6.27 -23.35 4.59
N GLU A 87 7.38 -23.66 5.24
CA GLU A 87 8.62 -22.86 5.21
C GLU A 87 9.13 -22.61 3.78
N GLU A 88 9.17 -23.63 2.94
CA GLU A 88 9.65 -23.53 1.56
C GLU A 88 8.76 -22.58 0.72
N ARG A 89 7.44 -22.76 0.79
CA ARG A 89 6.46 -21.93 0.08
C ARG A 89 6.45 -20.52 0.63
N MET A 90 6.63 -20.33 1.93
CA MET A 90 6.75 -19.01 2.55
C MET A 90 8.01 -18.29 2.05
N LEU A 91 9.13 -18.98 1.90
CA LEU A 91 10.35 -18.39 1.37
C LEU A 91 10.19 -17.95 -0.09
N ASP A 92 9.56 -18.80 -0.93
CA ASP A 92 9.22 -18.45 -2.32
C ASP A 92 8.24 -17.26 -2.40
N PHE A 93 7.20 -17.29 -1.58
CA PHE A 93 6.24 -16.19 -1.47
C PHE A 93 6.93 -14.86 -1.10
N LYS A 94 7.79 -14.85 -0.07
CA LYS A 94 8.56 -13.67 0.34
C LYS A 94 9.45 -13.15 -0.79
N ARG A 95 10.09 -14.05 -1.54
CA ARG A 95 10.95 -13.68 -2.69
C ARG A 95 10.13 -13.05 -3.82
N LYS A 96 8.98 -13.60 -4.14
CA LYS A 96 8.06 -13.07 -5.16
C LYS A 96 7.45 -11.74 -4.70
N LEU A 97 7.04 -11.64 -3.44
CA LEU A 97 6.54 -10.42 -2.82
C LEU A 97 7.57 -9.28 -2.92
N TYR A 98 8.84 -9.57 -2.59
CA TYR A 98 9.94 -8.61 -2.70
C TYR A 98 10.09 -8.08 -4.14
N LYS A 99 10.15 -8.98 -5.13
CA LYS A 99 10.27 -8.62 -6.55
C LYS A 99 9.07 -7.79 -7.02
N ARG A 100 7.86 -8.17 -6.63
CA ARG A 100 6.65 -7.47 -7.05
C ARG A 100 6.56 -6.05 -6.49
N ILE A 101 6.96 -5.80 -5.24
CA ILE A 101 6.98 -4.45 -4.64
C ILE A 101 7.85 -3.49 -5.47
N ILE A 102 8.98 -3.94 -6.01
CA ILE A 102 9.89 -3.10 -6.82
C ILE A 102 9.23 -2.66 -8.13
N THR A 103 8.42 -3.52 -8.74
CA THR A 103 7.84 -3.28 -10.07
C THR A 103 6.41 -2.77 -10.06
N GLU A 104 5.76 -2.80 -8.88
CA GLU A 104 4.33 -2.47 -8.77
C GLU A 104 4.10 -0.97 -8.95
N LYS A 105 3.23 -0.63 -9.92
CA LYS A 105 2.85 0.74 -10.23
C LYS A 105 1.46 1.11 -9.71
N ASN A 106 0.61 0.09 -9.45
CA ASN A 106 -0.70 0.31 -8.88
C ASN A 106 -0.58 0.57 -7.37
N ALA A 107 -0.96 1.76 -6.93
CA ALA A 107 -0.85 2.15 -5.53
C ALA A 107 -1.66 1.24 -4.58
N GLU A 108 -2.82 0.71 -5.01
CA GLU A 108 -3.62 -0.20 -4.18
C GLU A 108 -2.96 -1.55 -4.00
N ASP A 109 -2.48 -2.15 -5.10
CA ASP A 109 -1.75 -3.40 -5.05
C ASP A 109 -0.47 -3.24 -4.24
N LEU A 110 0.26 -2.13 -4.44
CA LEU A 110 1.44 -1.81 -3.65
C LEU A 110 1.13 -1.74 -2.15
N MET A 111 0.01 -1.11 -1.76
CA MET A 111 -0.41 -1.06 -0.35
C MET A 111 -0.71 -2.44 0.22
N ILE A 112 -1.31 -3.34 -0.56
CA ILE A 112 -1.55 -4.73 -0.15
C ILE A 112 -0.24 -5.47 0.07
N LEU A 113 0.71 -5.32 -0.86
CA LEU A 113 2.02 -5.96 -0.77
C LEU A 113 2.82 -5.44 0.44
N ILE A 114 2.84 -4.12 0.65
CA ILE A 114 3.45 -3.49 1.83
C ILE A 114 2.80 -3.98 3.12
N TRP A 115 1.47 -4.05 3.16
CA TRP A 115 0.74 -4.58 4.32
C TRP A 115 1.20 -6.01 4.64
N ALA A 116 1.34 -6.88 3.63
CA ALA A 116 1.81 -8.25 3.83
C ALA A 116 3.22 -8.30 4.45
N THR A 117 4.15 -7.41 4.07
CA THR A 117 5.48 -7.37 4.69
C THR A 117 5.41 -7.06 6.18
N GLY A 118 4.47 -6.21 6.58
CA GLY A 118 4.24 -5.89 8.00
C GLY A 118 3.68 -7.09 8.79
N GLU A 119 2.81 -7.91 8.18
CA GLU A 119 2.30 -9.13 8.83
C GLU A 119 3.40 -10.19 8.95
N LEU A 120 4.27 -10.29 7.97
CA LEU A 120 5.41 -11.23 7.98
C LEU A 120 6.49 -10.85 8.99
N LYS A 121 6.55 -9.61 9.47
CA LYS A 121 7.51 -9.09 10.47
C LYS A 121 8.97 -9.43 10.14
N ASP A 122 9.34 -9.33 8.86
CA ASP A 122 10.65 -9.76 8.35
C ASP A 122 11.50 -8.54 7.98
N ASP A 123 12.64 -8.37 8.67
CA ASP A 123 13.57 -7.24 8.50
C ASP A 123 14.15 -7.15 7.08
N ARG A 124 14.17 -8.23 6.33
CA ARG A 124 14.65 -8.25 4.94
C ARG A 124 13.88 -7.32 4.02
N PHE A 125 12.64 -6.95 4.37
CA PHE A 125 11.85 -5.99 3.62
C PHE A 125 12.18 -4.53 3.90
N LEU A 126 12.98 -4.22 4.92
CA LEU A 126 13.27 -2.83 5.32
C LEU A 126 13.95 -2.03 4.21
N ALA A 127 14.82 -2.65 3.42
CA ALA A 127 15.46 -2.00 2.27
C ALA A 127 14.46 -1.47 1.24
N LEU A 128 13.30 -2.14 1.07
CA LEU A 128 12.20 -1.69 0.23
C LEU A 128 11.30 -0.68 0.93
N LEU A 129 11.03 -0.87 2.22
CA LEU A 129 10.07 -0.06 2.96
C LEU A 129 10.61 1.34 3.29
N HIS A 130 11.88 1.48 3.62
CA HIS A 130 12.47 2.76 3.97
C HIS A 130 12.30 3.83 2.86
N PRO A 131 12.61 3.58 1.58
CA PRO A 131 12.33 4.54 0.50
C PRO A 131 10.83 4.89 0.36
N LEU A 132 9.94 3.93 0.59
CA LEU A 132 8.49 4.12 0.48
C LEU A 132 7.91 5.03 1.56
N THR A 133 8.64 5.33 2.63
CA THR A 133 8.25 6.34 3.63
C THR A 133 8.15 7.75 3.05
N SER A 134 8.80 8.01 1.91
CA SER A 134 8.75 9.28 1.16
C SER A 134 7.90 9.20 -0.11
N HIS A 135 7.09 8.15 -0.26
CA HIS A 135 6.25 7.97 -1.43
C HIS A 135 5.24 9.13 -1.59
N ARG A 136 5.00 9.58 -2.83
CA ARG A 136 4.11 10.70 -3.14
C ARG A 136 2.66 10.50 -2.66
N HIS A 137 2.18 9.25 -2.69
CA HIS A 137 0.83 8.89 -2.26
C HIS A 137 0.79 8.73 -0.73
N SER A 138 -0.05 9.51 -0.03
CA SER A 138 -0.12 9.53 1.43
C SER A 138 -0.54 8.18 2.04
N ASP A 139 -1.43 7.43 1.38
CA ASP A 139 -1.86 6.12 1.86
C ASP A 139 -0.76 5.06 1.73
N VAL A 140 0.07 5.12 0.69
CA VAL A 140 1.25 4.26 0.58
C VAL A 140 2.20 4.55 1.74
N ARG A 141 2.50 5.83 2.04
CA ARG A 141 3.31 6.18 3.22
C ARG A 141 2.69 5.65 4.50
N ARG A 142 1.38 5.85 4.69
CA ARG A 142 0.64 5.40 5.88
C ARG A 142 0.75 3.88 6.08
N ILE A 143 0.56 3.08 5.03
CA ILE A 143 0.68 1.62 5.11
C ILE A 143 2.14 1.21 5.34
N THR A 144 3.10 1.91 4.73
CA THR A 144 4.53 1.68 4.98
C THR A 144 4.88 1.87 6.45
N TYR A 145 4.46 2.98 7.05
CA TYR A 145 4.69 3.21 8.48
C TYR A 145 3.93 2.21 9.37
N SER A 146 2.77 1.74 8.94
CA SER A 146 2.08 0.63 9.63
C SER A 146 2.89 -0.68 9.57
N ALA A 147 3.51 -0.98 8.44
CA ALA A 147 4.39 -2.15 8.29
C ALA A 147 5.65 -2.02 9.17
N LEU A 148 6.35 -0.88 9.13
CA LEU A 148 7.51 -0.62 9.98
C LEU A 148 7.18 -0.75 11.48
N ARG A 149 5.98 -0.27 11.90
CA ARG A 149 5.51 -0.43 13.29
C ARG A 149 5.32 -1.89 13.68
N LYS A 150 4.96 -2.78 12.77
CA LYS A 150 4.77 -4.22 13.03
C LYS A 150 6.09 -5.00 13.03
N ILE A 151 7.02 -4.60 12.16
CA ILE A 151 8.36 -5.21 12.09
C ILE A 151 9.17 -4.86 13.33
N GLU A 152 8.98 -3.66 13.91
CA GLU A 152 9.61 -3.22 15.18
C GLU A 152 11.14 -3.21 15.14
N SER A 153 11.75 -3.04 13.95
CA SER A 153 13.21 -3.01 13.83
C SER A 153 13.82 -1.68 14.28
N PRO A 154 14.87 -1.70 15.13
CA PRO A 154 15.58 -0.49 15.52
C PRO A 154 16.19 0.29 14.35
N SER A 155 16.49 -0.35 13.22
CA SER A 155 17.02 0.31 12.03
C SER A 155 16.01 1.27 11.37
N SER A 156 14.71 1.18 11.72
CA SER A 156 13.67 2.07 11.23
C SER A 156 13.51 3.36 12.05
N ARG A 157 14.26 3.58 13.15
CA ARG A 157 14.05 4.71 14.07
C ARG A 157 14.05 6.07 13.37
N GLU A 158 15.03 6.33 12.52
CA GLU A 158 15.13 7.62 11.82
C GLU A 158 13.96 7.89 10.90
N TYR A 159 13.51 6.87 10.17
CA TYR A 159 12.34 6.95 9.32
C TYR A 159 11.07 7.23 10.14
N LEU A 160 10.89 6.53 11.25
CA LEU A 160 9.76 6.74 12.15
C LEU A 160 9.79 8.13 12.80
N GLN A 161 10.96 8.68 13.13
CA GLN A 161 11.10 10.05 13.65
C GLN A 161 10.67 11.08 12.60
N ARG A 162 11.06 10.92 11.33
CA ARG A 162 10.59 11.77 10.23
C ARG A 162 9.08 11.66 10.03
N GLY A 163 8.53 10.45 10.13
CA GLY A 163 7.09 10.20 10.00
C GLY A 163 6.20 10.85 11.07
N LEU A 164 6.77 11.33 12.20
CA LEU A 164 6.03 12.12 13.18
C LEU A 164 5.53 13.47 12.63
N TYR A 165 6.11 13.93 11.53
CA TYR A 165 5.77 15.18 10.85
C TYR A 165 5.02 14.96 9.53
N ASP A 166 4.59 13.71 9.23
CA ASP A 166 3.79 13.43 8.04
C ASP A 166 2.46 14.22 8.07
N SER A 167 2.00 14.66 6.90
CA SER A 167 0.72 15.34 6.75
C SER A 167 -0.47 14.49 7.20
N ASN A 168 -0.39 13.16 7.09
CA ASN A 168 -1.43 12.24 7.50
C ASN A 168 -1.37 11.96 9.02
N PRO A 169 -2.41 12.30 9.80
CA PRO A 169 -2.41 12.14 11.25
C PRO A 169 -2.31 10.67 11.69
N GLN A 170 -2.83 9.74 10.91
CA GLN A 170 -2.74 8.31 11.22
C GLN A 170 -1.31 7.80 11.05
N THR A 171 -0.57 8.32 10.06
CA THR A 171 0.87 8.08 9.90
C THR A 171 1.63 8.52 11.14
N ARG A 172 1.42 9.75 11.61
CA ARG A 172 2.04 10.26 12.85
C ARG A 172 1.77 9.36 14.05
N GLN A 173 0.51 8.88 14.18
CA GLN A 173 0.11 7.97 15.25
C GLN A 173 0.86 6.63 15.18
N TYR A 174 1.01 6.06 13.98
CA TYR A 174 1.76 4.81 13.81
C TYR A 174 3.23 4.98 14.18
N CYS A 175 3.85 6.10 13.77
CA CYS A 175 5.22 6.43 14.11
C CYS A 175 5.42 6.58 15.63
N ALA A 176 4.55 7.32 16.30
CA ALA A 176 4.61 7.47 17.75
C ALA A 176 4.48 6.12 18.49
N LYS A 177 3.53 5.27 18.08
CA LYS A 177 3.36 3.93 18.65
C LYS A 177 4.57 3.02 18.42
N ALA A 178 5.20 3.10 17.24
CA ALA A 178 6.40 2.33 16.95
C ALA A 178 7.58 2.81 17.80
N LEU A 179 7.81 4.14 17.87
CA LEU A 179 8.89 4.74 18.66
C LEU A 179 8.74 4.51 20.16
N ALA A 180 7.50 4.31 20.67
CA ALA A 180 7.28 3.91 22.06
C ALA A 180 7.88 2.53 22.38
N LYS A 181 8.01 1.65 21.38
CA LYS A 181 8.57 0.30 21.54
C LYS A 181 10.08 0.25 21.27
N ILE A 182 10.53 0.87 20.16
CA ILE A 182 11.89 0.74 19.67
C ILE A 182 12.70 2.03 19.78
N GLY A 183 12.12 3.11 20.28
CA GLY A 183 12.76 4.43 20.38
C GLY A 183 13.92 4.47 21.38
N ASN A 184 14.66 5.57 21.33
CA ASN A 184 15.76 5.90 22.24
C ASN A 184 15.57 7.34 22.79
N LYS A 185 16.54 7.86 23.54
CA LYS A 185 16.49 9.23 24.11
C LYS A 185 16.24 10.31 23.06
N ASN A 186 16.81 10.17 21.84
CA ASN A 186 16.59 11.11 20.74
C ASN A 186 15.15 11.00 20.20
N SER A 187 14.61 9.79 20.10
CA SER A 187 13.22 9.57 19.69
C SER A 187 12.24 10.25 20.64
N LEU A 188 12.52 10.23 21.95
CA LEU A 188 11.68 10.90 22.95
C LEU A 188 11.62 12.41 22.75
N LYS A 189 12.76 13.05 22.41
CA LYS A 189 12.81 14.49 22.08
C LYS A 189 11.90 14.79 20.89
N ASN A 190 12.03 14.02 19.81
CA ASN A 190 11.24 14.21 18.58
C ASN A 190 9.73 14.02 18.82
N VAL A 191 9.34 13.02 19.63
CA VAL A 191 7.91 12.83 19.97
C VAL A 191 7.35 14.00 20.78
N LYS A 192 8.12 14.55 21.72
CA LYS A 192 7.71 15.74 22.49
C LYS A 192 7.58 16.99 21.61
N THR A 193 8.46 17.19 20.65
CA THR A 193 8.41 18.33 19.71
C THR A 193 7.25 18.23 18.74
N ALA A 194 6.95 17.04 18.23
CA ALA A 194 5.84 16.79 17.29
C ALA A 194 4.45 16.95 17.92
N LYS A 195 4.34 17.02 19.25
CA LYS A 195 3.08 17.29 19.98
C LYS A 195 2.66 18.76 19.97
N LYS A 196 3.56 19.67 19.61
CA LYS A 196 3.27 21.12 19.47
C LYS A 196 2.77 21.43 18.07
#